data_e94e14aaba45d14506c9920c6558175c
#
_entry.id   e94e14aaba45d14506c9920c6558175c
#
_cell.length_a   1.000
_cell.length_b   1.000
_cell.length_c   1.000
_cell.angle_alpha   90.00
_cell.angle_beta   90.00
_cell.angle_gamma   90.00
#
_symmetry.space_group_name_H-M   'P 1'
#
loop_
_entity.id
_entity.type
_entity.pdbx_description
1 polymer ?
#
loop_
_entity_poly.entity_id
_entity_poly.type
_entity_poly.pdbx_seq_one_letter_code
_entity_poly.pdbx_strand_id
1 'polypeptide(L)'
;MTLTGVLITHPPVPGSSEWLGHMSASKVASAIGMVGAFDSPMGLWSKMTGRTPGNTATGPQLTYGRYLEPALLAWCADQYPEYEITPGASYHHPSNRRFTAAPDRK
;
A
#
# COMPACT_ATOMS: atom_id res chain seq x y z
N MET A 1 -16.62 13.47 11.61
CA MET A 1 -17.07 12.72 10.43
C MET A 1 -16.06 11.60 10.15
N THR A 2 -16.52 10.39 10.12
CA THR A 2 -15.65 9.24 9.84
C THR A 2 -15.67 8.98 8.34
N LEU A 3 -14.51 9.08 7.69
CA LEU A 3 -14.35 8.67 6.31
C LEU A 3 -14.17 7.16 6.27
N THR A 4 -15.14 6.47 5.69
CA THR A 4 -15.07 5.02 5.53
C THR A 4 -14.66 4.70 4.10
N GLY A 5 -13.57 3.95 3.96
CA GLY A 5 -13.15 3.46 2.64
C GLY A 5 -14.16 2.47 2.07
N VAL A 6 -14.28 2.44 0.77
CA VAL A 6 -15.12 1.48 0.05
C VAL A 6 -14.31 0.24 -0.26
N LEU A 7 -14.80 -0.93 0.15
CA LEU A 7 -14.11 -2.21 -0.07
C LEU A 7 -14.01 -2.50 -1.57
N ILE A 8 -12.81 -2.89 -1.99
CA ILE A 8 -12.55 -3.38 -3.34
C ILE A 8 -12.68 -4.90 -3.33
N THR A 9 -13.68 -5.42 -4.02
CA THR A 9 -13.95 -6.88 -4.07
C THR A 9 -12.95 -7.65 -4.92
N HIS A 10 -12.39 -7.00 -5.94
CA HIS A 10 -11.36 -7.58 -6.81
C HIS A 10 -10.19 -6.61 -6.90
N PRO A 11 -9.32 -6.58 -5.87
CA PRO A 11 -8.20 -5.64 -5.86
C PRO A 11 -7.21 -5.98 -6.97
N PRO A 12 -6.61 -4.94 -7.60
CA PRO A 12 -5.57 -5.18 -8.60
C PRO A 12 -4.36 -5.86 -7.99
N VAL A 13 -3.71 -6.71 -8.77
CA VAL A 13 -2.51 -7.41 -8.34
C VAL A 13 -1.37 -6.38 -8.16
N PRO A 14 -0.67 -6.37 -7.01
CA PRO A 14 0.47 -5.49 -6.80
C PRO A 14 1.50 -5.61 -7.93
N GLY A 15 1.90 -4.46 -8.49
CA GLY A 15 2.81 -4.38 -9.63
C GLY A 15 2.13 -4.43 -11.00
N SER A 16 0.84 -4.75 -11.09
CA SER A 16 0.10 -4.71 -12.35
C SER A 16 -0.09 -3.27 -12.84
N SER A 17 -0.39 -3.09 -14.13
CA SER A 17 -0.63 -1.76 -14.70
C SER A 17 -1.81 -1.05 -14.04
N GLU A 18 -2.85 -1.78 -13.68
CA GLU A 18 -4.00 -1.25 -12.96
C GLU A 18 -3.60 -0.74 -11.57
N TRP A 19 -2.83 -1.56 -10.84
CA TRP A 19 -2.31 -1.19 -9.51
C TRP A 19 -1.41 0.04 -9.57
N LEU A 20 -0.53 0.12 -10.59
CA LEU A 20 0.38 1.25 -10.77
C LEU A 20 -0.35 2.55 -11.06
N GLY A 21 -1.53 2.50 -11.67
CA GLY A 21 -2.34 3.67 -11.97
C GLY A 21 -3.05 4.29 -10.76
N HIS A 22 -3.03 3.61 -9.61
CA HIS A 22 -3.68 4.10 -8.38
C HIS A 22 -2.69 4.83 -7.48
N MET A 23 -3.17 5.89 -6.82
CA MET A 23 -2.41 6.61 -5.80
C MET A 23 -2.62 5.93 -4.44
N SER A 24 -1.54 5.70 -3.72
CA SER A 24 -1.56 5.17 -2.36
C SER A 24 -0.60 5.96 -1.48
N ALA A 25 -0.67 5.74 -0.18
CA ALA A 25 0.18 6.47 0.78
C ALA A 25 1.67 6.33 0.48
N SER A 26 2.12 5.15 0.06
CA SER A 26 3.52 4.91 -0.28
C SER A 26 4.03 5.69 -1.50
N LYS A 27 3.13 6.17 -2.34
CA LYS A 27 3.49 6.94 -3.55
C LYS A 27 3.48 8.45 -3.33
N VAL A 28 2.87 8.94 -2.26
CA VAL A 28 2.74 10.38 -2.01
C VAL A 28 4.10 11.07 -1.88
N ALA A 29 5.04 10.48 -1.16
CA ALA A 29 6.38 11.03 -1.01
C ALA A 29 7.09 11.21 -2.35
N SER A 30 6.96 10.24 -3.26
CA SER A 30 7.51 10.34 -4.62
C SER A 30 6.81 11.43 -5.44
N ALA A 31 5.50 11.55 -5.31
CA ALA A 31 4.71 12.54 -6.05
C ALA A 31 5.10 13.99 -5.72
N ILE A 32 5.40 14.26 -4.46
CA ILE A 32 5.78 15.62 -4.00
C ILE A 32 7.29 15.85 -3.99
N GLY A 33 8.09 14.86 -4.41
CA GLY A 33 9.54 15.00 -4.52
C GLY A 33 10.30 15.01 -3.20
N MET A 34 9.82 14.30 -2.19
CA MET A 34 10.51 14.20 -0.90
C MET A 34 11.86 13.49 -1.03
N VAL A 35 12.84 13.95 -0.26
CA VAL A 35 14.13 13.28 -0.14
C VAL A 35 13.93 11.90 0.50
N GLY A 36 14.55 10.87 -0.08
CA GLY A 36 14.43 9.50 0.42
C GLY A 36 13.21 8.73 -0.10
N ALA A 37 12.39 9.34 -0.95
CA ALA A 37 11.28 8.63 -1.59
C ALA A 37 11.79 7.53 -2.53
N PHE A 38 10.96 6.50 -2.77
CA PHE A 38 11.33 5.39 -3.65
C PHE A 38 11.56 5.81 -5.09
N ASP A 39 10.80 6.80 -5.57
CA ASP A 39 10.88 7.31 -6.92
C ASP A 39 10.96 8.84 -6.92
N SER A 40 11.42 9.40 -8.03
CA SER A 40 11.24 10.82 -8.33
C SER A 40 9.80 11.08 -8.80
N PRO A 41 9.32 12.35 -8.80
CA PRO A 41 8.01 12.66 -9.38
C PRO A 41 7.88 12.20 -10.84
N MET A 42 8.91 12.36 -11.64
CA MET A 42 8.95 11.92 -13.03
C MET A 42 8.93 10.39 -13.15
N GLY A 43 9.69 9.70 -12.30
CA GLY A 43 9.70 8.23 -12.26
C GLY A 43 8.34 7.66 -11.88
N LEU A 44 7.70 8.24 -10.87
CA LEU A 44 6.36 7.85 -10.48
C LEU A 44 5.35 8.08 -11.60
N TRP A 45 5.38 9.26 -12.23
CA TRP A 45 4.50 9.59 -13.35
C TRP A 45 4.65 8.60 -14.50
N SER A 46 5.89 8.25 -14.84
CA SER A 46 6.19 7.30 -15.90
C SER A 46 5.60 5.91 -15.63
N LYS A 47 5.68 5.44 -14.39
CA LYS A 47 5.08 4.16 -13.97
C LYS A 47 3.56 4.21 -13.96
N MET A 48 2.97 5.27 -13.40
CA MET A 48 1.52 5.42 -13.30
C MET A 48 0.84 5.55 -14.66
N THR A 49 1.53 6.11 -15.65
CA THR A 49 1.02 6.27 -17.03
C THR A 49 1.36 5.09 -17.93
N GLY A 50 2.02 4.06 -17.41
CA GLY A 50 2.34 2.85 -18.18
C GLY A 50 3.53 2.99 -19.11
N ARG A 51 4.30 4.07 -19.05
CA ARG A 51 5.48 4.29 -19.89
C ARG A 51 6.68 3.47 -19.47
N THR A 52 6.79 3.17 -18.18
CA THR A 52 7.84 2.35 -17.60
C THR A 52 7.20 1.20 -16.83
N PRO A 53 7.66 -0.04 -16.99
CA PRO A 53 7.17 -1.16 -16.20
C PRO A 53 7.48 -0.96 -14.71
N GLY A 54 6.59 -1.46 -13.84
CA GLY A 54 6.82 -1.45 -12.40
C GLY A 54 7.96 -2.38 -12.04
N ASN A 55 8.68 -2.04 -10.97
CA ASN A 55 9.70 -2.92 -10.41
C ASN A 55 9.06 -4.04 -9.62
N THR A 56 9.49 -5.27 -9.89
CA THR A 56 9.20 -6.38 -8.99
C THR A 56 10.20 -6.30 -7.84
N ALA A 57 9.70 -5.98 -6.66
CA ALA A 57 10.55 -5.91 -5.48
C ALA A 57 11.05 -7.32 -5.15
N THR A 58 12.36 -7.49 -5.16
CA THR A 58 13.02 -8.73 -4.78
C THR A 58 14.13 -8.41 -3.77
N GLY A 59 14.41 -9.34 -2.89
CA GLY A 59 15.50 -9.17 -1.94
C GLY A 59 15.19 -9.71 -0.56
N PRO A 60 16.23 -9.82 0.31
CA PRO A 60 16.07 -10.39 1.64
C PRO A 60 15.12 -9.57 2.54
N GLN A 61 14.98 -8.27 2.32
CA GLN A 61 14.07 -7.41 3.10
C GLN A 61 12.62 -7.88 3.01
N LEU A 62 12.17 -8.32 1.84
CA LEU A 62 10.81 -8.85 1.65
C LEU A 62 10.61 -10.15 2.40
N THR A 63 11.62 -11.02 2.39
CA THR A 63 11.60 -12.28 3.14
C THR A 63 11.53 -12.00 4.64
N TYR A 64 12.36 -11.10 5.14
CA TYR A 64 12.33 -10.70 6.56
C TYR A 64 10.98 -10.11 6.98
N GLY A 65 10.40 -9.24 6.15
CA GLY A 65 9.08 -8.67 6.39
C GLY A 65 8.00 -9.75 6.51
N ARG A 66 8.04 -10.75 5.66
CA ARG A 66 7.08 -11.87 5.68
C ARG A 66 7.16 -12.66 6.99
N TYR A 67 8.35 -12.88 7.53
CA TYR A 67 8.52 -13.61 8.79
C TYR A 67 8.31 -12.74 10.02
N LEU A 68 8.70 -11.47 9.97
CA LEU A 68 8.61 -10.55 11.11
C LEU A 68 7.19 -10.02 11.31
N GLU A 69 6.41 -9.85 10.26
CA GLU A 69 5.05 -9.32 10.35
C GLU A 69 4.15 -10.11 11.31
N PRO A 70 4.05 -11.45 11.22
CA PRO A 70 3.26 -12.21 12.19
C PRO A 70 3.72 -12.05 13.62
N ALA A 71 5.03 -11.96 13.86
CA ALA A 71 5.59 -11.75 15.20
C ALA A 71 5.22 -10.38 15.75
N LEU A 72 5.30 -9.34 14.94
CA LEU A 72 4.92 -7.98 15.34
C LEU A 72 3.42 -7.88 15.61
N LEU A 73 2.60 -8.56 14.84
CA LEU A 73 1.15 -8.60 15.04
C LEU A 73 0.79 -9.30 16.37
N ALA A 74 1.47 -10.40 16.69
CA ALA A 74 1.29 -11.09 17.95
C ALA A 74 1.68 -10.20 19.13
N TRP A 75 2.79 -9.48 19.01
CA TRP A 75 3.21 -8.51 20.02
C TRP A 75 2.18 -7.39 20.19
N CYS A 76 1.67 -6.82 19.11
CA CYS A 76 0.63 -5.80 19.16
C CYS A 76 -0.64 -6.30 19.86
N ALA A 77 -1.07 -7.51 19.56
CA ALA A 77 -2.23 -8.12 20.20
C ALA A 77 -2.05 -8.28 21.72
N ASP A 78 -0.85 -8.63 22.15
CA ASP A 78 -0.52 -8.76 23.58
C ASP A 78 -0.46 -7.41 24.29
N GLN A 79 0.07 -6.37 23.62
CA GLN A 79 0.19 -5.03 24.20
C GLN A 79 -1.13 -4.26 24.22
N TYR A 80 -1.98 -4.51 23.26
CA TYR A 80 -3.23 -3.77 23.06
C TYR A 80 -4.41 -4.73 22.92
N PRO A 81 -4.76 -5.50 23.98
CA PRO A 81 -5.83 -6.49 23.90
C PRO A 81 -7.22 -5.90 23.67
N GLU A 82 -7.38 -4.59 23.86
CA GLU A 82 -8.63 -3.88 23.60
C GLU A 82 -8.93 -3.69 22.11
N TYR A 83 -7.95 -3.88 21.24
CA TYR A 83 -8.13 -3.78 19.78
C TYR A 83 -8.31 -5.15 19.16
N GLU A 84 -9.31 -5.28 18.31
CA GLU A 84 -9.48 -6.46 17.48
C GLU A 84 -8.65 -6.29 16.20
N ILE A 85 -7.72 -7.23 15.95
CA ILE A 85 -6.86 -7.22 14.77
C ILE A 85 -7.42 -8.24 13.78
N THR A 86 -7.88 -7.77 12.62
CA THR A 86 -8.44 -8.61 11.57
C THR A 86 -7.61 -8.52 10.29
N PRO A 87 -7.71 -9.49 9.37
CA PRO A 87 -7.03 -9.41 8.09
C PRO A 87 -7.37 -8.13 7.35
N GLY A 88 -6.36 -7.53 6.73
CA GLY A 88 -6.52 -6.33 5.92
C GLY A 88 -7.23 -6.63 4.60
N ALA A 89 -7.69 -5.56 3.95
CA ALA A 89 -8.30 -5.62 2.63
C ALA A 89 -7.92 -4.35 1.87
N SER A 90 -8.24 -4.30 0.59
CA SER A 90 -7.99 -3.10 -0.21
C SER A 90 -9.24 -2.24 -0.28
N TYR A 91 -9.06 -0.95 -0.15
CA TYR A 91 -10.15 0.04 -0.14
C TYR A 91 -9.82 1.18 -1.10
N HIS A 92 -10.85 1.82 -1.66
CA HIS A 92 -10.69 3.07 -2.38
C HIS A 92 -11.42 4.20 -1.66
N HIS A 93 -11.03 5.43 -1.96
CA HIS A 93 -11.70 6.61 -1.42
C HIS A 93 -13.14 6.70 -1.98
N PRO A 94 -14.15 7.06 -1.14
CA PRO A 94 -15.54 7.11 -1.60
C PRO A 94 -15.77 8.06 -2.79
N SER A 95 -15.04 9.17 -2.85
CA SER A 95 -15.19 10.19 -3.89
C SER A 95 -14.19 10.08 -5.03
N ASN A 96 -13.11 9.31 -4.85
CA ASN A 96 -12.08 9.17 -5.89
C ASN A 96 -11.48 7.77 -5.86
N ARG A 97 -11.89 6.94 -6.81
CA ARG A 97 -11.45 5.54 -6.89
C ARG A 97 -9.97 5.36 -7.17
N ARG A 98 -9.28 6.43 -7.61
CA ARG A 98 -7.82 6.38 -7.83
C ARG A 98 -7.01 6.41 -6.54
N PHE A 99 -7.61 6.85 -5.44
CA PHE A 99 -6.97 6.84 -4.13
C PHE A 99 -7.29 5.53 -3.42
N THR A 100 -6.28 4.73 -3.18
CA THR A 100 -6.43 3.40 -2.60
C THR A 100 -5.59 3.23 -1.34
N ALA A 101 -6.03 2.32 -0.49
CA ALA A 101 -5.30 1.91 0.69
C ALA A 101 -5.41 0.39 0.83
N ALA A 102 -4.32 -0.24 1.20
CA ALA A 102 -4.26 -1.68 1.41
C ALA A 102 -3.56 -1.95 2.75
N PRO A 103 -4.23 -1.68 3.90
CA PRO A 103 -3.62 -1.96 5.20
C PRO A 103 -3.41 -3.47 5.37
N ASP A 104 -2.31 -3.84 5.99
CA ASP A 104 -1.99 -5.25 6.25
C ASP A 104 -2.97 -5.88 7.24
N ARG A 105 -3.43 -5.08 8.20
CA ARG A 105 -4.42 -5.47 9.21
C ARG A 105 -5.32 -4.28 9.54
N LYS A 106 -6.44 -4.59 10.10
CA LYS A 106 -7.39 -3.58 10.59
C LYS A 106 -8.01 -4.01 11.93
#